data_ade7bffe9bd43d1217942e0f7b7be833
#
_entry.id   ade7bffe9bd43d1217942e0f7b7be833
#
_cell.length_a   1.000
_cell.length_b   1.000
_cell.length_c   1.000
_cell.angle_alpha   90.00
_cell.angle_beta   90.00
_cell.angle_gamma   90.00
#
_symmetry.space_group_name_H-M   'P 1'
#
loop_
_entity.id
_entity.type
_entity.pdbx_description
1 polymer ?
#
loop_
_entity_poly.entity_id
_entity_poly.type
_entity_poly.pdbx_seq_one_letter_code
_entity_poly.pdbx_strand_id
1 'polypeptide(L)'
;GSSAVSLGLPAFADTHTGPGILLRLNKLWGHPVKRRFSRRRQSYRATICSGLNNLWQLIRTPEKYNGFSEWMVTNESPDGYALMHVSGHTENIRVGDIVAMQPIGEHSEFIPVWHICLIRWAISENPEHVELGLQIFAPKAIPVEVAHPYELSSKVSALLLPSTPPLRPAQSLIVPTGLFKENTRRIIVIVEEDNLEIREVQATSLDEQTNSIEIFSVSPDETH
;
A
#
# COMPACT_ATOMS: atom_id res chain seq x y z
N GLY A 1 20.45 24.60 -34.95
CA GLY A 1 19.85 23.68 -33.98
C GLY A 1 18.94 22.72 -34.73
N SER A 2 18.98 21.46 -34.38
CA SER A 2 18.09 20.43 -34.95
C SER A 2 16.65 20.74 -34.57
N SER A 3 15.69 20.60 -35.51
CA SER A 3 14.27 20.79 -35.22
C SER A 3 13.74 19.63 -34.36
N ALA A 4 12.69 19.90 -33.59
CA ALA A 4 12.08 18.86 -32.74
C ALA A 4 11.59 17.65 -33.57
N VAL A 5 11.08 17.90 -34.78
CA VAL A 5 10.61 16.84 -35.69
C VAL A 5 11.78 15.95 -36.16
N SER A 6 12.97 16.52 -36.39
CA SER A 6 14.16 15.73 -36.76
C SER A 6 14.66 14.80 -35.62
N LEU A 7 14.25 15.07 -34.39
CA LEU A 7 14.53 14.28 -33.20
C LEU A 7 13.38 13.32 -32.83
N GLY A 8 12.37 13.18 -33.71
CA GLY A 8 11.20 12.35 -33.48
C GLY A 8 10.19 12.90 -32.44
N LEU A 9 10.28 14.20 -32.14
CA LEU A 9 9.37 14.88 -31.25
C LEU A 9 8.19 15.48 -32.02
N PRO A 10 7.01 15.65 -31.40
CA PRO A 10 5.87 16.34 -32.05
C PRO A 10 6.18 17.74 -32.44
N ALA A 11 5.59 18.22 -33.54
CA ALA A 11 5.85 19.55 -34.13
C ALA A 11 5.59 20.73 -33.17
N PHE A 12 4.70 20.57 -32.18
CA PHE A 12 4.45 21.60 -31.17
C PHE A 12 5.69 21.90 -30.29
N ALA A 13 6.67 20.99 -30.24
CA ALA A 13 7.89 21.18 -29.46
C ALA A 13 8.78 22.32 -30.03
N ASP A 14 8.58 22.68 -31.29
CA ASP A 14 9.27 23.85 -31.95
C ASP A 14 8.51 25.17 -31.70
N THR A 15 7.37 25.17 -31.05
CA THR A 15 6.61 26.39 -30.70
C THR A 15 7.24 27.12 -29.50
N HIS A 16 6.89 28.39 -29.30
CA HIS A 16 7.41 29.22 -28.19
C HIS A 16 7.15 28.62 -26.79
N THR A 17 6.10 27.83 -26.65
CA THR A 17 5.73 27.16 -25.40
C THR A 17 6.29 25.72 -25.27
N GLY A 18 6.72 25.13 -26.39
CA GLY A 18 7.23 23.76 -26.49
C GLY A 18 8.41 23.46 -25.54
N PRO A 19 9.47 24.35 -25.51
CA PRO A 19 10.58 24.14 -24.59
C PRO A 19 10.19 24.12 -23.12
N GLY A 20 9.20 24.94 -22.74
CA GLY A 20 8.67 24.95 -21.34
C GLY A 20 7.92 23.66 -20.97
N ILE A 21 7.18 23.09 -21.91
CA ILE A 21 6.47 21.82 -21.74
C ILE A 21 7.49 20.67 -21.67
N LEU A 22 8.47 20.64 -22.56
CA LEU A 22 9.52 19.62 -22.56
C LEU A 22 10.39 19.67 -21.29
N LEU A 23 10.69 20.87 -20.77
CA LEU A 23 11.36 21.04 -19.49
C LEU A 23 10.54 20.53 -18.32
N ARG A 24 9.21 20.74 -18.32
CA ARG A 24 8.31 20.20 -17.29
C ARG A 24 8.20 18.68 -17.38
N LEU A 25 8.08 18.13 -18.59
CA LEU A 25 8.07 16.68 -18.81
C LEU A 25 9.40 16.06 -18.41
N ASN A 26 10.53 16.69 -18.71
CA ASN A 26 11.84 16.22 -18.28
C ASN A 26 12.01 16.29 -16.75
N LYS A 27 11.45 17.31 -16.08
CA LYS A 27 11.39 17.36 -14.61
C LYS A 27 10.51 16.26 -14.02
N LEU A 28 9.41 15.91 -14.68
CA LEU A 28 8.49 14.87 -14.21
C LEU A 28 9.03 13.44 -14.48
N TRP A 29 9.72 13.24 -15.62
CA TRP A 29 10.18 11.91 -16.06
C TRP A 29 11.69 11.74 -16.04
N GLY A 30 12.45 12.84 -15.99
CA GLY A 30 13.92 12.84 -16.15
C GLY A 30 14.72 12.58 -14.88
N HIS A 31 14.08 12.47 -13.72
CA HIS A 31 14.75 12.03 -12.50
C HIS A 31 14.28 10.62 -12.19
N PRO A 32 15.04 9.58 -12.58
CA PRO A 32 14.80 8.26 -12.02
C PRO A 32 14.92 8.43 -10.50
N VAL A 33 13.82 8.14 -9.79
CA VAL A 33 13.85 8.06 -8.33
C VAL A 33 15.03 7.15 -7.99
N LYS A 34 16.09 7.72 -7.43
CA LYS A 34 17.27 6.95 -7.02
C LYS A 34 16.77 5.85 -6.10
N ARG A 35 16.92 4.60 -6.53
CA ARG A 35 16.56 3.45 -5.70
C ARG A 35 17.32 3.56 -4.39
N ARG A 36 16.60 3.56 -3.29
CA ARG A 36 17.18 3.64 -1.95
C ARG A 36 18.08 2.46 -1.63
N PHE A 37 17.76 1.28 -2.21
CA PHE A 37 18.42 0.02 -1.89
C PHE A 37 18.69 -0.81 -3.14
N SER A 38 19.74 -1.63 -3.08
CA SER A 38 20.00 -2.65 -4.09
C SER A 38 18.98 -3.78 -3.96
N ARG A 39 18.55 -4.34 -5.08
CA ARG A 39 17.71 -5.53 -5.12
C ARG A 39 18.57 -6.77 -5.17
N ARG A 40 18.21 -7.77 -4.37
CA ARG A 40 18.77 -9.13 -4.50
C ARG A 40 17.79 -9.96 -5.32
N ARG A 41 18.32 -10.73 -6.27
CA ARG A 41 17.53 -11.76 -6.95
C ARG A 41 17.24 -12.86 -5.93
N GLN A 42 15.97 -13.19 -5.80
CA GLN A 42 15.47 -14.25 -4.92
C GLN A 42 14.57 -15.19 -5.74
N SER A 43 14.39 -16.39 -5.26
CA SER A 43 13.48 -17.36 -5.86
C SER A 43 12.84 -18.18 -4.73
N TYR A 44 11.82 -17.63 -4.12
CA TYR A 44 11.01 -18.33 -3.13
C TYR A 44 9.53 -17.97 -3.29
N ARG A 45 8.67 -18.81 -2.76
CA ARG A 45 7.22 -18.63 -2.85
C ARG A 45 6.70 -17.68 -1.77
N ALA A 46 5.64 -16.99 -2.12
CA ALA A 46 4.89 -16.14 -1.19
C ALA A 46 3.39 -16.28 -1.43
N THR A 47 2.63 -16.14 -0.36
CA THR A 47 1.17 -16.06 -0.39
C THR A 47 0.75 -14.60 -0.30
N ILE A 48 -0.23 -14.20 -1.10
CA ILE A 48 -0.81 -12.85 -1.09
C ILE A 48 -2.31 -12.90 -0.84
N CYS A 49 -2.74 -11.99 0.04
CA CYS A 49 -4.12 -11.57 0.22
C CYS A 49 -4.23 -10.11 -0.21
N SER A 50 -5.21 -9.74 -1.04
CA SER A 50 -5.39 -8.38 -1.55
C SER A 50 -6.70 -7.75 -1.12
N GLY A 51 -6.66 -6.42 -0.91
CA GLY A 51 -7.81 -5.61 -0.56
C GLY A 51 -8.02 -5.44 0.95
N LEU A 52 -8.34 -4.21 1.36
CA LEU A 52 -8.44 -3.83 2.77
C LEU A 52 -9.41 -4.72 3.57
N ASN A 53 -10.60 -4.98 3.03
CA ASN A 53 -11.58 -5.84 3.72
C ASN A 53 -11.10 -7.28 3.87
N ASN A 54 -10.42 -7.82 2.85
CA ASN A 54 -9.86 -9.17 2.90
C ASN A 54 -8.72 -9.26 3.91
N LEU A 55 -7.85 -8.25 3.98
CA LEU A 55 -6.79 -8.17 4.98
C LEU A 55 -7.36 -8.09 6.39
N TRP A 56 -8.39 -7.27 6.58
CA TRP A 56 -9.08 -7.15 7.86
C TRP A 56 -9.65 -8.49 8.33
N GLN A 57 -10.31 -9.23 7.44
CA GLN A 57 -10.83 -10.56 7.73
C GLN A 57 -9.72 -11.57 8.01
N LEU A 58 -8.66 -11.59 7.17
CA LEU A 58 -7.52 -12.48 7.32
C LEU A 58 -6.84 -12.32 8.67
N ILE A 59 -6.59 -11.08 9.10
CA ILE A 59 -5.86 -10.81 10.35
C ILE A 59 -6.75 -11.13 11.56
N ARG A 60 -8.06 -10.86 11.46
CA ARG A 60 -9.03 -11.09 12.53
C ARG A 60 -9.40 -12.57 12.70
N THR A 61 -9.57 -13.28 11.60
CA THR A 61 -10.02 -14.70 11.59
C THR A 61 -9.28 -15.48 10.51
N PRO A 62 -7.97 -15.75 10.71
CA PRO A 62 -7.12 -16.36 9.67
C PRO A 62 -7.64 -17.72 9.19
N GLU A 63 -8.27 -18.49 10.08
CA GLU A 63 -8.81 -19.81 9.78
C GLU A 63 -10.02 -19.81 8.84
N LYS A 64 -10.68 -18.67 8.66
CA LYS A 64 -11.86 -18.53 7.80
C LYS A 64 -11.53 -17.97 6.41
N TYR A 65 -10.32 -17.46 6.22
CA TYR A 65 -9.93 -16.84 4.96
C TYR A 65 -9.26 -17.85 4.03
N ASN A 66 -9.73 -17.93 2.78
CA ASN A 66 -9.22 -18.87 1.77
C ASN A 66 -8.95 -18.23 0.39
N GLY A 67 -9.07 -16.91 0.28
CA GLY A 67 -8.91 -16.16 -0.98
C GLY A 67 -7.45 -15.82 -1.33
N PHE A 68 -6.51 -16.73 -1.08
CA PHE A 68 -5.09 -16.51 -1.35
C PHE A 68 -4.71 -16.72 -2.80
N SER A 69 -3.70 -15.98 -3.25
CA SER A 69 -2.94 -16.25 -4.46
C SER A 69 -1.48 -16.55 -4.13
N GLU A 70 -0.84 -17.37 -4.96
CA GLU A 70 0.54 -17.79 -4.79
C GLU A 70 1.44 -17.11 -5.82
N TRP A 71 2.57 -16.63 -5.36
CA TRP A 71 3.51 -15.82 -6.13
C TRP A 71 4.94 -16.28 -5.92
N MET A 72 5.78 -16.07 -6.93
CA MET A 72 7.23 -16.24 -6.86
C MET A 72 7.86 -14.88 -6.59
N VAL A 73 8.59 -14.73 -5.50
CA VAL A 73 9.43 -13.56 -5.24
C VAL A 73 10.64 -13.64 -6.17
N THR A 74 10.78 -12.66 -7.07
CA THR A 74 11.87 -12.61 -8.06
C THR A 74 12.96 -11.63 -7.65
N ASN A 75 12.59 -10.61 -6.92
CA ASN A 75 13.51 -9.62 -6.36
C ASN A 75 13.05 -9.16 -4.99
N GLU A 76 14.00 -8.86 -4.13
CA GLU A 76 13.78 -8.36 -2.79
C GLU A 76 14.71 -7.18 -2.50
N SER A 77 14.21 -6.23 -1.71
CA SER A 77 14.95 -5.11 -1.13
C SER A 77 14.35 -4.78 0.23
N PRO A 78 15.04 -4.02 1.12
CA PRO A 78 14.52 -3.66 2.42
C PRO A 78 13.18 -2.91 2.40
N ASP A 79 12.82 -2.29 1.26
CA ASP A 79 11.60 -1.49 1.10
C ASP A 79 10.55 -2.15 0.19
N GLY A 80 10.81 -3.35 -0.36
CA GLY A 80 9.82 -3.99 -1.21
C GLY A 80 10.23 -5.26 -1.95
N TYR A 81 9.27 -5.78 -2.69
CA TYR A 81 9.36 -7.03 -3.44
C TYR A 81 8.96 -6.84 -4.90
N ALA A 82 9.55 -7.65 -5.78
CA ALA A 82 8.99 -7.93 -7.10
C ALA A 82 8.55 -9.39 -7.16
N LEU A 83 7.36 -9.64 -7.68
CA LEU A 83 6.69 -10.92 -7.64
C LEU A 83 6.16 -11.29 -9.02
N MET A 84 6.13 -12.58 -9.31
CA MET A 84 5.50 -13.15 -10.50
C MET A 84 4.39 -14.10 -10.06
N HIS A 85 3.22 -14.01 -10.68
CA HIS A 85 2.07 -14.87 -10.40
C HIS A 85 2.39 -16.33 -10.68
N VAL A 86 1.91 -17.20 -9.79
CA VAL A 86 2.02 -18.66 -9.92
C VAL A 86 0.65 -19.32 -10.01
N SER A 87 -0.22 -19.03 -9.06
CA SER A 87 -1.57 -19.60 -9.02
C SER A 87 -2.54 -18.76 -8.19
N GLY A 88 -3.82 -19.04 -8.31
CA GLY A 88 -4.90 -18.31 -7.63
C GLY A 88 -5.43 -17.14 -8.44
N HIS A 89 -6.36 -16.40 -7.86
CA HIS A 89 -7.07 -15.30 -8.52
C HIS A 89 -6.26 -14.01 -8.53
N THR A 90 -6.26 -13.32 -9.68
CA THR A 90 -5.60 -12.02 -9.88
C THR A 90 -6.58 -10.89 -10.23
N GLU A 91 -7.86 -11.19 -10.36
CA GLU A 91 -8.89 -10.27 -10.86
C GLU A 91 -9.08 -9.03 -9.98
N ASN A 92 -8.77 -9.15 -8.69
CA ASN A 92 -8.88 -8.06 -7.71
C ASN A 92 -7.56 -7.34 -7.45
N ILE A 93 -6.50 -7.67 -8.17
CA ILE A 93 -5.19 -7.03 -8.03
C ILE A 93 -5.23 -5.67 -8.75
N ARG A 94 -5.00 -4.57 -8.02
CA ARG A 94 -5.00 -3.21 -8.54
C ARG A 94 -3.83 -2.41 -7.98
N VAL A 95 -3.17 -1.64 -8.85
CA VAL A 95 -2.15 -0.67 -8.42
C VAL A 95 -2.79 0.34 -7.45
N GLY A 96 -2.12 0.61 -6.35
CA GLY A 96 -2.62 1.46 -5.29
C GLY A 96 -3.47 0.74 -4.23
N ASP A 97 -3.67 -0.57 -4.37
CA ASP A 97 -4.34 -1.36 -3.34
C ASP A 97 -3.35 -1.94 -2.32
N ILE A 98 -3.87 -2.25 -1.14
CA ILE A 98 -3.11 -2.84 -0.03
C ILE A 98 -3.13 -4.37 -0.14
N VAL A 99 -2.00 -4.99 0.17
CA VAL A 99 -1.88 -6.44 0.22
C VAL A 99 -1.18 -6.89 1.50
N ALA A 100 -1.52 -8.08 1.96
CA ALA A 100 -0.74 -8.81 2.94
C ALA A 100 0.07 -9.89 2.22
N MET A 101 1.37 -9.94 2.46
CA MET A 101 2.30 -10.88 1.85
C MET A 101 2.99 -11.71 2.93
N GLN A 102 3.01 -13.02 2.74
CA GLN A 102 3.68 -13.97 3.61
C GLN A 102 4.63 -14.83 2.77
N PRO A 103 5.96 -14.79 3.04
CA PRO A 103 6.89 -15.74 2.46
C PRO A 103 6.56 -17.18 2.89
N ILE A 104 6.60 -18.11 1.94
CA ILE A 104 6.47 -19.55 2.22
C ILE A 104 7.90 -20.11 2.36
N GLY A 105 8.30 -20.48 3.57
CA GLY A 105 9.61 -21.04 3.86
C GLY A 105 9.52 -22.42 4.50
N GLU A 106 10.57 -23.22 4.35
CA GLU A 106 10.67 -24.56 4.94
C GLU A 106 10.76 -24.58 6.48
N HIS A 107 10.85 -23.39 7.11
CA HIS A 107 11.03 -23.23 8.57
C HIS A 107 9.89 -22.46 9.24
N SER A 108 8.67 -22.54 8.73
CA SER A 108 7.53 -21.84 9.32
C SER A 108 6.94 -22.59 10.54
N GLU A 109 7.77 -22.92 11.52
CA GLU A 109 7.28 -23.28 12.87
C GLU A 109 6.86 -22.05 13.69
N PHE A 110 7.06 -20.84 13.16
CA PHE A 110 6.71 -19.57 13.80
C PHE A 110 5.38 -19.04 13.27
N ILE A 111 4.70 -18.26 14.13
CA ILE A 111 3.46 -17.54 13.81
C ILE A 111 3.59 -16.83 12.46
N PRO A 112 2.66 -17.06 11.54
CA PRO A 112 2.73 -16.46 10.21
C PRO A 112 2.72 -14.94 10.31
N VAL A 113 3.80 -14.30 9.87
CA VAL A 113 3.92 -12.85 9.82
C VAL A 113 3.48 -12.36 8.44
N TRP A 114 2.45 -11.53 8.44
CA TRP A 114 1.95 -10.89 7.23
C TRP A 114 2.54 -9.49 7.07
N HIS A 115 3.38 -9.32 6.05
CA HIS A 115 3.89 -8.00 5.70
C HIS A 115 2.81 -7.20 4.98
N ILE A 116 2.52 -6.02 5.48
CA ILE A 116 1.55 -5.11 4.88
C ILE A 116 2.27 -4.29 3.81
N CYS A 117 1.80 -4.40 2.58
CA CYS A 117 2.44 -3.80 1.41
C CYS A 117 1.43 -3.04 0.56
N LEU A 118 1.92 -2.09 -0.23
CA LEU A 118 1.16 -1.37 -1.25
C LEU A 118 1.63 -1.81 -2.63
N ILE A 119 0.70 -2.07 -3.54
CA ILE A 119 1.01 -2.36 -4.94
C ILE A 119 1.39 -1.07 -5.64
N ARG A 120 2.67 -0.94 -6.03
CA ARG A 120 3.20 0.24 -6.72
C ARG A 120 3.11 0.15 -8.23
N TRP A 121 3.22 -1.05 -8.75
CA TRP A 121 3.07 -1.30 -10.17
C TRP A 121 2.59 -2.74 -10.42
N ALA A 122 1.95 -2.93 -11.55
CA ALA A 122 1.53 -4.24 -12.05
C ALA A 122 1.76 -4.29 -13.57
N ILE A 123 2.24 -5.41 -14.05
CA ILE A 123 2.39 -5.70 -15.47
C ILE A 123 1.62 -6.99 -15.74
N SER A 124 0.76 -6.97 -16.76
CA SER A 124 0.04 -8.16 -17.22
C SER A 124 0.16 -8.23 -18.73
N GLU A 125 0.91 -9.21 -19.23
CA GLU A 125 0.95 -9.50 -20.67
C GLU A 125 -0.25 -10.35 -21.10
N ASN A 126 -0.71 -11.21 -20.21
CA ASN A 126 -1.91 -12.02 -20.34
C ASN A 126 -2.37 -12.45 -18.93
N PRO A 127 -3.57 -13.06 -18.77
CA PRO A 127 -4.09 -13.43 -17.44
C PRO A 127 -3.18 -14.42 -16.66
N GLU A 128 -2.33 -15.18 -17.35
CA GLU A 128 -1.42 -16.13 -16.72
C GLU A 128 -0.06 -15.54 -16.36
N HIS A 129 0.28 -14.39 -16.96
CA HIS A 129 1.57 -13.72 -16.73
C HIS A 129 1.36 -12.33 -16.13
N VAL A 130 1.32 -12.28 -14.80
CA VAL A 130 1.17 -11.06 -14.01
C VAL A 130 2.38 -10.86 -13.12
N GLU A 131 2.96 -9.68 -13.17
CA GLU A 131 4.05 -9.26 -12.28
C GLU A 131 3.61 -8.07 -11.42
N LEU A 132 4.08 -8.05 -10.18
CA LEU A 132 3.80 -6.99 -9.22
C LEU A 132 5.07 -6.42 -8.60
N GLY A 133 5.03 -5.11 -8.32
CA GLY A 133 5.97 -4.46 -7.42
C GLY A 133 5.27 -4.00 -6.16
N LEU A 134 5.75 -4.49 -5.02
CA LEU A 134 5.23 -4.18 -3.69
C LEU A 134 6.20 -3.27 -2.94
N GLN A 135 5.65 -2.28 -2.24
CA GLN A 135 6.36 -1.52 -1.22
C GLN A 135 5.89 -1.97 0.15
N ILE A 136 6.84 -2.28 1.05
CA ILE A 136 6.55 -2.67 2.42
C ILE A 136 6.17 -1.41 3.23
N PHE A 137 5.04 -1.49 3.95
CA PHE A 137 4.60 -0.45 4.88
C PHE A 137 4.80 -0.85 6.33
N ALA A 138 4.47 -2.09 6.69
CA ALA A 138 4.59 -2.57 8.05
C ALA A 138 4.79 -4.08 8.11
N PRO A 139 5.48 -4.58 9.17
CA PRO A 139 5.63 -6.01 9.40
C PRO A 139 4.35 -6.66 9.95
N LYS A 140 3.41 -5.84 10.45
CA LYS A 140 2.12 -6.30 11.00
C LYS A 140 1.07 -5.19 10.97
N ALA A 141 -0.20 -5.59 11.07
CA ALA A 141 -1.32 -4.68 11.27
C ALA A 141 -2.27 -5.23 12.33
N ILE A 142 -3.06 -4.33 12.92
CA ILE A 142 -4.13 -4.65 13.87
C ILE A 142 -5.45 -4.34 13.15
N PRO A 143 -6.38 -5.30 13.04
CA PRO A 143 -7.69 -5.05 12.48
C PRO A 143 -8.51 -4.21 13.44
N VAL A 144 -9.03 -3.08 12.95
CA VAL A 144 -9.83 -2.13 13.73
C VAL A 144 -11.07 -1.74 12.96
N GLU A 145 -12.03 -1.14 13.63
CA GLU A 145 -13.10 -0.38 12.99
C GLU A 145 -12.89 1.10 13.28
N VAL A 146 -13.22 1.95 12.32
CA VAL A 146 -13.14 3.39 12.46
C VAL A 146 -14.50 4.04 12.23
N ALA A 147 -14.73 5.15 12.90
CA ALA A 147 -15.95 5.93 12.77
C ALA A 147 -15.68 7.42 12.98
N HIS A 148 -16.61 8.25 12.50
CA HIS A 148 -16.64 9.66 12.88
C HIS A 148 -17.08 9.82 14.33
N PRO A 149 -16.54 10.78 15.09
CA PRO A 149 -16.94 11.02 16.49
C PRO A 149 -18.44 11.28 16.67
N TYR A 150 -19.09 11.81 15.64
CA TYR A 150 -20.51 12.17 15.67
C TYR A 150 -21.42 11.12 15.01
N GLU A 151 -20.86 10.03 14.45
CA GLU A 151 -21.60 9.02 13.71
C GLU A 151 -21.05 7.61 14.00
N LEU A 152 -21.16 7.20 15.25
CA LEU A 152 -20.63 5.91 15.73
C LEU A 152 -21.37 4.69 15.15
N SER A 153 -22.53 4.88 14.54
CA SER A 153 -23.29 3.80 13.90
C SER A 153 -22.70 3.38 12.54
N SER A 154 -21.96 4.25 11.88
CA SER A 154 -21.33 3.99 10.57
C SER A 154 -19.88 3.59 10.73
N LYS A 155 -19.66 2.36 11.24
CA LYS A 155 -18.31 1.80 11.40
C LYS A 155 -17.79 1.23 10.10
N VAL A 156 -16.51 1.42 9.83
CA VAL A 156 -15.83 0.91 8.65
C VAL A 156 -14.58 0.14 9.05
N SER A 157 -14.36 -1.01 8.42
CA SER A 157 -13.15 -1.83 8.64
C SER A 157 -11.90 -1.09 8.18
N ALA A 158 -10.88 -1.09 9.01
CA ALA A 158 -9.62 -0.42 8.81
C ALA A 158 -8.46 -1.22 9.42
N LEU A 159 -7.23 -0.84 9.12
CA LEU A 159 -6.04 -1.42 9.71
C LEU A 159 -5.25 -0.36 10.47
N LEU A 160 -4.88 -0.68 11.70
CA LEU A 160 -3.94 0.12 12.48
C LEU A 160 -2.55 -0.46 12.34
N LEU A 161 -1.61 0.34 11.86
CA LEU A 161 -0.20 0.00 11.80
C LEU A 161 0.51 0.55 13.03
N PRO A 162 1.10 -0.30 13.88
CA PRO A 162 1.86 0.17 15.03
C PRO A 162 3.05 1.04 14.63
N SER A 163 3.48 1.92 15.50
CA SER A 163 4.74 2.64 15.34
C SER A 163 5.92 1.68 15.26
N THR A 164 6.89 1.99 14.41
CA THR A 164 8.11 1.18 14.19
C THR A 164 9.32 2.12 14.10
N PRO A 165 9.73 2.76 15.21
CA PRO A 165 10.88 3.66 15.19
C PRO A 165 12.16 2.91 14.77
N PRO A 166 13.10 3.58 14.05
CA PRO A 166 13.04 4.96 13.57
C PRO A 166 12.27 5.13 12.25
N LEU A 167 11.81 4.04 11.59
CA LEU A 167 11.21 4.07 10.24
C LEU A 167 9.83 4.74 10.23
N ARG A 168 9.03 4.44 11.25
CA ARG A 168 7.71 5.02 11.43
C ARG A 168 7.52 5.39 12.91
N PRO A 169 7.73 6.67 13.27
CA PRO A 169 7.64 7.11 14.67
C PRO A 169 6.19 7.16 15.17
N ALA A 170 5.22 7.41 14.29
CA ALA A 170 3.80 7.46 14.62
C ALA A 170 3.05 6.18 14.21
N GLN A 171 1.94 5.91 14.85
CA GLN A 171 0.97 4.93 14.36
C GLN A 171 0.31 5.45 13.08
N SER A 172 -0.16 4.54 12.23
CA SER A 172 -0.86 4.90 11.00
C SER A 172 -2.16 4.12 10.89
N LEU A 173 -3.19 4.75 10.32
CA LEU A 173 -4.45 4.12 9.96
C LEU A 173 -4.53 3.96 8.45
N ILE A 174 -4.88 2.76 7.99
CA ILE A 174 -5.26 2.49 6.60
C ILE A 174 -6.78 2.41 6.54
N VAL A 175 -7.38 3.28 5.76
CA VAL A 175 -8.84 3.39 5.59
C VAL A 175 -9.21 3.39 4.11
N PRO A 176 -10.47 3.08 3.75
CA PRO A 176 -10.94 3.25 2.38
C PRO A 176 -10.84 4.71 1.93
N THR A 177 -10.48 4.92 0.67
CA THR A 177 -10.40 6.27 0.08
C THR A 177 -11.73 6.99 0.20
N GLY A 178 -11.68 8.26 0.59
CA GLY A 178 -12.84 9.15 0.69
C GLY A 178 -13.72 8.91 1.93
N LEU A 179 -13.28 8.09 2.87
CA LEU A 179 -14.01 7.88 4.14
C LEU A 179 -14.05 9.14 4.98
N PHE A 180 -12.94 9.86 5.08
CA PHE A 180 -12.83 11.09 5.82
C PHE A 180 -12.67 12.30 4.90
N LYS A 181 -13.31 13.41 5.26
CA LYS A 181 -13.13 14.68 4.55
C LYS A 181 -11.75 15.26 4.87
N GLU A 182 -11.20 16.11 3.99
CA GLU A 182 -9.87 16.73 4.13
C GLU A 182 -9.64 17.43 5.50
N ASN A 183 -10.70 17.93 6.13
CA ASN A 183 -10.62 18.60 7.42
C ASN A 183 -10.94 17.70 8.63
N THR A 184 -11.16 16.40 8.42
CA THR A 184 -11.41 15.47 9.52
C THR A 184 -10.11 15.24 10.29
N ARG A 185 -10.07 15.69 11.54
CA ARG A 185 -8.90 15.51 12.41
C ARG A 185 -9.10 14.42 13.45
N ARG A 186 -10.33 14.24 13.94
CA ARG A 186 -10.66 13.32 15.04
C ARG A 186 -11.32 12.07 14.47
N ILE A 187 -10.81 10.93 14.86
CA ILE A 187 -11.26 9.61 14.39
C ILE A 187 -11.45 8.71 15.61
N ILE A 188 -12.58 8.04 15.69
CA ILE A 188 -12.80 6.98 16.67
C ILE A 188 -12.25 5.69 16.12
N VAL A 189 -11.37 5.05 16.87
CA VAL A 189 -10.78 3.74 16.56
C VAL A 189 -11.29 2.73 17.59
N ILE A 190 -11.89 1.67 17.09
CA ILE A 190 -12.44 0.58 17.90
C ILE A 190 -11.58 -0.65 17.66
N VAL A 191 -10.89 -1.09 18.69
CA VAL A 191 -10.05 -2.28 18.70
C VAL A 191 -10.80 -3.37 19.46
N GLU A 192 -10.98 -4.53 18.85
CA GLU A 192 -11.59 -5.70 19.45
C GLU A 192 -10.61 -6.86 19.38
N GLU A 193 -9.79 -7.00 20.43
CA GLU A 193 -8.93 -8.14 20.66
C GLU A 193 -9.52 -8.96 21.81
N ASP A 194 -8.83 -9.07 22.96
CA ASP A 194 -9.35 -9.73 24.17
C ASP A 194 -10.43 -8.89 24.86
N ASN A 195 -10.35 -7.58 24.72
CA ASN A 195 -11.30 -6.59 25.21
C ASN A 195 -11.67 -5.60 24.11
N LEU A 196 -12.88 -5.05 24.22
CA LEU A 196 -13.30 -3.92 23.39
C LEU A 196 -12.66 -2.65 23.92
N GLU A 197 -11.84 -2.01 23.11
CA GLU A 197 -11.20 -0.73 23.41
C GLU A 197 -11.65 0.33 22.41
N ILE A 198 -12.11 1.45 22.90
CA ILE A 198 -12.49 2.61 22.08
C ILE A 198 -11.49 3.72 22.35
N ARG A 199 -10.81 4.17 21.33
CA ARG A 199 -9.83 5.26 21.38
C ARG A 199 -10.25 6.39 20.46
N GLU A 200 -10.06 7.62 20.90
CA GLU A 200 -10.09 8.77 20.01
C GLU A 200 -8.68 9.12 19.61
N VAL A 201 -8.45 9.26 18.31
CA VAL A 201 -7.15 9.62 17.76
C VAL A 201 -7.28 10.84 16.86
N GLN A 202 -6.16 11.53 16.71
CA GLN A 202 -6.06 12.71 15.85
C GLN A 202 -5.26 12.34 14.60
N ALA A 203 -5.84 12.58 13.41
CA ALA A 203 -5.09 12.50 12.16
C ALA A 203 -4.12 13.68 12.07
N THR A 204 -2.83 13.41 11.99
CA THR A 204 -1.76 14.43 11.95
C THR A 204 -1.31 14.73 10.53
N SER A 205 -1.28 13.72 9.66
CA SER A 205 -0.94 13.87 8.25
C SER A 205 -1.59 12.78 7.39
N LEU A 206 -1.87 13.10 6.13
CA LEU A 206 -2.19 12.14 5.09
C LEU A 206 -0.87 11.75 4.41
N ASP A 207 -0.41 10.52 4.63
CA ASP A 207 0.89 10.04 4.20
C ASP A 207 0.84 9.40 2.82
N GLU A 208 -0.29 8.78 2.47
CA GLU A 208 -0.51 8.11 1.19
C GLU A 208 -1.99 8.22 0.81
N GLN A 209 -2.24 8.43 -0.48
CA GLN A 209 -3.58 8.42 -1.05
C GLN A 209 -3.56 7.73 -2.41
N THR A 210 -4.43 6.76 -2.57
CA THR A 210 -4.65 6.04 -3.83
C THR A 210 -6.14 6.01 -4.18
N ASN A 211 -6.50 5.36 -5.27
CA ASN A 211 -7.91 5.14 -5.61
C ASN A 211 -8.62 4.17 -4.65
N SER A 212 -7.87 3.38 -3.89
CA SER A 212 -8.42 2.31 -3.03
C SER A 212 -8.35 2.66 -1.56
N ILE A 213 -7.24 3.26 -1.10
CA ILE A 213 -6.96 3.50 0.32
C ILE A 213 -6.33 4.86 0.57
N GLU A 214 -6.47 5.32 1.81
CA GLU A 214 -5.74 6.43 2.39
C GLU A 214 -5.01 5.95 3.64
N ILE A 215 -3.80 6.46 3.86
CA ILE A 215 -2.98 6.16 5.03
C ILE A 215 -2.74 7.46 5.78
N PHE A 216 -3.21 7.53 7.03
CA PHE A 216 -3.03 8.66 7.93
C PHE A 216 -2.07 8.31 9.05
N SER A 217 -1.10 9.18 9.32
CA SER A 217 -0.42 9.19 10.62
C SER A 217 -1.40 9.69 11.68
N VAL A 218 -1.43 9.02 12.83
CA VAL A 218 -2.32 9.34 13.94
C VAL A 218 -1.58 9.46 15.26
N SER A 219 -2.06 10.31 16.13
CA SER A 219 -1.66 10.44 17.53
C SER A 219 -2.86 10.27 18.45
N PRO A 220 -2.67 9.85 19.72
CA PRO A 220 -3.74 9.91 20.71
C PRO A 220 -4.31 11.34 20.80
N ASP A 221 -5.62 11.47 20.96
CA ASP A 221 -6.22 12.77 21.24
C ASP A 221 -5.96 13.11 22.70
N GLU A 222 -5.05 14.06 22.95
CA GLU A 222 -4.68 14.53 24.30
C GLU A 222 -5.64 15.62 24.84
N THR A 223 -6.75 15.88 24.16
CA THR A 223 -7.75 16.85 24.65
C THR A 223 -8.57 16.24 25.78
N HIS A 224 -8.09 16.43 27.01
CA HIS A 224 -8.85 16.38 28.26
C HIS A 224 -9.18 17.78 28.74
#